data_bf8e98d83fd299b22a049293ce833baa
#
_entry.id   bf8e98d83fd299b22a049293ce833baa
#
_cell.length_a   1.000
_cell.length_b   1.000
_cell.length_c   1.000
_cell.angle_alpha   90.00
_cell.angle_beta   90.00
_cell.angle_gamma   90.00
#
_symmetry.space_group_name_H-M   'P 1'
#
loop_
_entity.id
_entity.type
_entity.pdbx_description
1 polymer ?
#
loop_
_entity_poly.entity_id
_entity_poly.type
_entity_poly.pdbx_seq_one_letter_code
_entity_poly.pdbx_strand_id
1 'polypeptide(L)'
;LSPGSAFVGPGDIITYTTEQTSTLQPTPLPLTICYEDDAVLIVNKPAGQLVHPTTKEHDQTLANAVLYYYQETKQTYAFHPVHRLDRNTSGLVLLAKEPQIQHLLTTGMQKHFQRSYLAVVEGQVAVTEGLIDAPIGRKPGSIIERMVDPAGQEARTHFRTLRKGSDFSLLFLRLE
;
A
#
# COMPACT_ATOMS: atom_id res chain seq x y z
N LEU A 1 -7.19 32.82 14.86
CA LEU A 1 -7.74 31.45 14.88
C LEU A 1 -9.17 31.53 15.42
N SER A 2 -10.16 31.18 14.60
CA SER A 2 -11.55 31.10 15.06
C SER A 2 -11.77 29.78 15.81
N PRO A 3 -12.54 29.76 16.90
CA PRO A 3 -12.90 28.54 17.59
C PRO A 3 -13.62 27.57 16.64
N GLY A 4 -13.44 26.26 16.82
CA GLY A 4 -14.09 25.22 15.99
C GLY A 4 -15.62 25.19 16.05
N SER A 5 -16.24 26.07 16.86
CA SER A 5 -17.69 26.26 17.00
C SER A 5 -18.20 27.57 16.37
N ALA A 6 -17.40 28.26 15.56
CA ALA A 6 -17.85 29.48 14.88
C ALA A 6 -18.92 29.14 13.83
N PHE A 7 -20.00 29.91 13.81
CA PHE A 7 -21.03 29.81 12.78
C PHE A 7 -20.50 30.39 11.47
N VAL A 8 -20.76 29.70 10.36
CA VAL A 8 -20.44 30.16 9.01
C VAL A 8 -21.73 30.38 8.23
N GLY A 9 -21.79 31.46 7.43
CA GLY A 9 -22.91 31.83 6.60
C GLY A 9 -22.59 31.78 5.10
N PRO A 10 -23.59 31.92 4.24
CA PRO A 10 -23.37 32.03 2.80
C PRO A 10 -22.46 33.21 2.45
N GLY A 11 -21.35 32.95 1.78
CA GLY A 11 -20.34 33.94 1.39
C GLY A 11 -19.11 34.01 2.29
N ASP A 12 -19.08 33.30 3.41
CA ASP A 12 -17.89 33.20 4.25
C ASP A 12 -16.81 32.36 3.57
N ILE A 13 -15.58 32.84 3.66
CA ILE A 13 -14.39 32.11 3.18
C ILE A 13 -13.73 31.46 4.37
N ILE A 14 -13.65 30.12 4.37
CA ILE A 14 -12.92 29.36 5.37
C ILE A 14 -11.53 29.07 4.82
N THR A 15 -10.51 29.65 5.45
CA THR A 15 -9.11 29.35 5.16
C THR A 15 -8.56 28.47 6.28
N TYR A 16 -7.98 27.34 5.94
CA TYR A 16 -7.28 26.48 6.88
C TYR A 16 -5.87 26.15 6.36
N THR A 17 -4.96 25.98 7.27
CA THR A 17 -3.59 25.54 6.96
C THR A 17 -3.38 24.21 7.65
N THR A 18 -3.00 23.19 6.87
CA THR A 18 -2.56 21.91 7.41
C THR A 18 -1.03 21.89 7.42
N GLU A 19 -0.44 21.81 8.59
CA GLU A 19 0.98 21.51 8.70
C GLU A 19 1.16 19.99 8.57
N GLN A 20 1.72 19.55 7.45
CA GLN A 20 2.07 18.14 7.26
C GLN A 20 3.48 17.91 7.83
N THR A 21 3.57 17.78 9.16
CA THR A 21 4.83 17.42 9.82
C THR A 21 5.00 15.90 9.84
N SER A 22 5.93 15.39 9.07
CA SER A 22 6.38 13.99 9.18
C SER A 22 7.49 13.91 10.22
N THR A 23 7.36 13.00 11.19
CA THR A 23 8.46 12.66 12.12
C THR A 23 9.48 11.70 11.49
N LEU A 24 9.20 11.22 10.28
CA LEU A 24 10.09 10.31 9.55
C LEU A 24 11.25 11.09 8.94
N GLN A 25 12.44 10.52 9.02
CA GLN A 25 13.65 11.12 8.46
C GLN A 25 13.76 10.84 6.96
N PRO A 26 13.91 11.86 6.10
CA PRO A 26 14.26 11.66 4.69
C PRO A 26 15.62 10.97 4.57
N THR A 27 15.71 9.95 3.73
CA THR A 27 16.96 9.20 3.50
C THR A 27 17.21 9.02 2.00
N PRO A 28 18.42 9.29 1.48
CA PRO A 28 18.76 9.20 0.06
C PRO A 28 18.86 7.74 -0.39
N LEU A 29 17.73 7.11 -0.59
CA LEU A 29 17.60 5.73 -1.07
C LEU A 29 17.16 5.72 -2.54
N PRO A 30 17.53 4.70 -3.32
CA PRO A 30 17.04 4.54 -4.68
C PRO A 30 15.50 4.48 -4.70
N LEU A 31 14.88 5.27 -5.58
CA LEU A 31 13.43 5.32 -5.77
C LEU A 31 13.11 5.21 -7.26
N THR A 32 12.32 4.20 -7.64
CA THR A 32 11.87 4.04 -9.02
C THR A 32 10.44 4.55 -9.13
N ILE A 33 10.28 5.73 -9.72
CA ILE A 33 8.98 6.36 -9.97
C ILE A 33 8.43 5.83 -11.28
N CYS A 34 7.18 5.35 -11.24
CA CYS A 34 6.45 4.85 -12.42
C CYS A 34 5.45 5.87 -12.96
N TYR A 35 4.88 6.69 -12.08
CA TYR A 35 3.94 7.73 -12.45
C TYR A 35 3.88 8.80 -11.34
N GLU A 36 3.66 10.04 -11.72
CA GLU A 36 3.42 11.13 -10.80
C GLU A 36 2.54 12.20 -11.46
N ASP A 37 1.58 12.73 -10.69
CA ASP A 37 0.80 13.92 -11.01
C ASP A 37 0.58 14.77 -9.73
N ASP A 38 -0.34 15.72 -9.76
CA ASP A 38 -0.64 16.59 -8.62
C ASP A 38 -1.33 15.87 -7.45
N ALA A 39 -1.92 14.70 -7.67
CA ALA A 39 -2.71 13.97 -6.70
C ALA A 39 -2.00 12.72 -6.16
N VAL A 40 -1.24 12.01 -7.01
CA VAL A 40 -0.66 10.71 -6.68
C VAL A 40 0.78 10.56 -7.14
N LEU A 41 1.50 9.67 -6.45
CA LEU A 41 2.81 9.15 -6.83
C LEU A 41 2.73 7.62 -6.84
N ILE A 42 3.15 6.98 -7.94
CA ILE A 42 3.26 5.52 -8.05
C ILE A 42 4.72 5.15 -8.17
N VAL A 43 5.18 4.31 -7.26
CA VAL A 43 6.57 3.85 -7.20
C VAL A 43 6.66 2.34 -7.29
N ASN A 44 7.75 1.84 -7.88
CA ASN A 44 8.06 0.42 -7.89
C ASN A 44 8.98 0.10 -6.70
N LYS A 45 8.42 -0.52 -5.66
CA LYS A 45 9.16 -0.92 -4.47
C LYS A 45 9.98 -2.19 -4.76
N PRO A 46 11.29 -2.22 -4.46
CA PRO A 46 12.07 -3.46 -4.55
C PRO A 46 11.66 -4.46 -3.45
N ALA A 47 11.98 -5.73 -3.66
CA ALA A 47 11.96 -6.73 -2.59
C ALA A 47 13.04 -6.40 -1.53
N GLY A 48 12.80 -6.81 -0.29
CA GLY A 48 13.70 -6.55 0.84
C GLY A 48 13.43 -5.23 1.58
N GLN A 49 12.72 -4.29 0.98
CA GLN A 49 12.41 -2.97 1.58
C GLN A 49 11.03 -2.95 2.24
N LEU A 50 10.93 -2.38 3.45
CA LEU A 50 9.65 -2.09 4.10
C LEU A 50 9.00 -0.84 3.49
N VAL A 51 7.66 -0.78 3.54
CA VAL A 51 6.92 0.44 3.16
C VAL A 51 7.02 1.50 4.26
N HIS A 52 6.83 1.11 5.52
CA HIS A 52 6.90 1.99 6.68
C HIS A 52 8.01 1.57 7.65
N PRO A 53 8.57 2.52 8.41
CA PRO A 53 9.46 2.22 9.52
C PRO A 53 8.81 1.31 10.57
N THR A 54 9.65 0.58 11.26
CA THR A 54 9.32 -0.24 12.42
C THR A 54 10.27 0.10 13.57
N THR A 55 10.05 -0.50 14.74
CA THR A 55 10.96 -0.35 15.88
C THR A 55 12.38 -0.86 15.63
N LYS A 56 12.59 -1.68 14.58
CA LYS A 56 13.90 -2.26 14.23
C LYS A 56 14.54 -1.64 12.98
N GLU A 57 13.78 -0.94 12.18
CA GLU A 57 14.25 -0.33 10.94
C GLU A 57 13.55 1.01 10.76
N HIS A 58 14.32 2.10 10.90
CA HIS A 58 13.78 3.45 11.00
C HIS A 58 14.00 4.30 9.75
N ASP A 59 15.03 4.00 8.93
CA ASP A 59 15.60 4.89 7.94
C ASP A 59 15.83 4.26 6.54
N GLN A 60 15.53 2.97 6.37
CA GLN A 60 15.75 2.21 5.11
C GLN A 60 14.43 1.84 4.41
N THR A 61 13.36 2.58 4.68
CA THR A 61 12.03 2.23 4.17
C THR A 61 11.64 3.05 2.96
N LEU A 62 10.60 2.62 2.25
CA LEU A 62 10.04 3.37 1.14
C LEU A 62 9.59 4.78 1.58
N ALA A 63 9.06 4.92 2.79
CA ALA A 63 8.65 6.21 3.34
C ALA A 63 9.83 7.19 3.41
N ASN A 64 11.00 6.72 3.86
CA ASN A 64 12.20 7.56 3.94
C ASN A 64 12.69 7.99 2.55
N ALA A 65 12.67 7.07 1.57
CA ALA A 65 13.05 7.37 0.18
C ALA A 65 12.12 8.40 -0.47
N VAL A 66 10.81 8.26 -0.27
CA VAL A 66 9.80 9.18 -0.83
C VAL A 66 9.90 10.56 -0.20
N LEU A 67 10.09 10.65 1.12
CA LEU A 67 10.27 11.94 1.79
C LEU A 67 11.55 12.65 1.32
N TYR A 68 12.63 11.90 1.10
CA TYR A 68 13.84 12.47 0.50
C TYR A 68 13.58 12.99 -0.92
N TYR A 69 12.88 12.24 -1.75
CA TYR A 69 12.46 12.67 -3.08
C TYR A 69 11.63 13.96 -3.03
N TYR A 70 10.65 14.05 -2.14
CA TYR A 70 9.85 15.27 -1.99
C TYR A 70 10.71 16.47 -1.55
N GLN A 71 11.66 16.26 -0.65
CA GLN A 71 12.59 17.30 -0.23
C GLN A 71 13.46 17.82 -1.40
N GLU A 72 14.07 16.92 -2.18
CA GLU A 72 14.91 17.29 -3.34
C GLU A 72 14.12 18.01 -4.44
N THR A 73 12.86 17.64 -4.61
CA THR A 73 11.96 18.27 -5.59
C THR A 73 11.17 19.46 -5.04
N LYS A 74 11.49 19.89 -3.80
CA LYS A 74 10.84 21.04 -3.11
C LYS A 74 9.32 20.86 -2.94
N GLN A 75 8.85 19.62 -2.85
CA GLN A 75 7.50 19.28 -2.52
C GLN A 75 7.35 19.13 -1.00
N THR A 76 6.22 19.58 -0.44
CA THR A 76 5.98 19.61 1.03
C THR A 76 4.99 18.55 1.49
N TYR A 77 4.85 17.46 0.73
CA TYR A 77 3.92 16.39 1.06
C TYR A 77 4.46 15.47 2.16
N ALA A 78 3.55 14.93 2.95
CA ALA A 78 3.86 13.81 3.84
C ALA A 78 3.70 12.46 3.12
N PHE A 79 4.05 11.38 3.79
CA PHE A 79 3.96 10.04 3.23
C PHE A 79 2.57 9.44 3.47
N HIS A 80 1.73 9.38 2.45
CA HIS A 80 0.34 8.88 2.51
C HIS A 80 0.13 7.66 1.60
N PRO A 81 0.59 6.45 1.99
CA PRO A 81 0.38 5.26 1.17
C PRO A 81 -1.09 4.83 1.18
N VAL A 82 -1.63 4.53 0.00
CA VAL A 82 -2.99 4.03 -0.19
C VAL A 82 -3.08 2.55 0.20
N HIS A 83 -2.00 1.82 0.02
CA HIS A 83 -1.83 0.42 0.42
C HIS A 83 -0.38 0.12 0.74
N ARG A 84 -0.12 -1.11 1.17
CA ARG A 84 1.24 -1.56 1.47
C ARG A 84 1.54 -2.89 0.78
N LEU A 85 2.84 -3.14 0.59
CA LEU A 85 3.40 -4.43 0.25
C LEU A 85 4.27 -4.92 1.40
N ASP A 86 4.38 -6.21 1.54
CA ASP A 86 5.30 -6.81 2.52
C ASP A 86 6.76 -6.60 2.12
N ARG A 87 7.69 -6.81 3.05
CA ARG A 87 9.12 -6.61 2.84
C ARG A 87 9.62 -7.26 1.55
N ASN A 88 9.34 -8.55 1.39
CA ASN A 88 9.87 -9.34 0.28
C ASN A 88 8.98 -9.32 -0.98
N THR A 89 7.87 -8.59 -0.95
CA THR A 89 7.03 -8.36 -2.13
C THR A 89 7.52 -7.12 -2.86
N SER A 90 7.87 -7.26 -4.13
CA SER A 90 8.16 -6.14 -5.03
C SER A 90 6.92 -5.72 -5.79
N GLY A 91 6.95 -4.51 -6.36
CA GLY A 91 5.90 -4.02 -7.25
C GLY A 91 5.38 -2.65 -6.87
N LEU A 92 4.26 -2.26 -7.48
CA LEU A 92 3.73 -0.91 -7.41
C LEU A 92 3.15 -0.60 -6.04
N VAL A 93 3.50 0.58 -5.52
CA VAL A 93 2.89 1.19 -4.34
C VAL A 93 2.31 2.53 -4.77
N LEU A 94 1.02 2.71 -4.53
CA LEU A 94 0.29 3.96 -4.76
C LEU A 94 0.34 4.82 -3.50
N LEU A 95 0.77 6.05 -3.67
CA LEU A 95 0.85 7.08 -2.64
C LEU A 95 -0.06 8.23 -3.04
N ALA A 96 -0.83 8.75 -2.11
CA ALA A 96 -1.53 10.02 -2.28
C ALA A 96 -0.62 11.17 -1.83
N LYS A 97 -0.70 12.31 -2.49
CA LYS A 97 0.04 13.51 -2.09
C LYS A 97 -0.62 14.23 -0.93
N GLU A 98 -1.92 14.06 -0.75
CA GLU A 98 -2.70 14.67 0.33
C GLU A 98 -3.59 13.67 1.07
N PRO A 99 -3.90 13.92 2.38
CA PRO A 99 -4.75 13.04 3.17
C PRO A 99 -6.15 12.84 2.60
N GLN A 100 -6.71 13.87 1.96
CA GLN A 100 -8.04 13.81 1.35
C GLN A 100 -8.06 12.84 0.16
N ILE A 101 -7.01 12.88 -0.66
CA ILE A 101 -6.84 11.94 -1.79
C ILE A 101 -6.64 10.52 -1.26
N GLN A 102 -5.82 10.35 -0.21
CA GLN A 102 -5.66 9.04 0.44
C GLN A 102 -7.01 8.51 0.92
N HIS A 103 -7.80 9.34 1.60
CA HIS A 103 -9.13 8.96 2.08
C HIS A 103 -10.06 8.54 0.93
N LEU A 104 -10.14 9.32 -0.13
CA LEU A 104 -10.95 9.00 -1.31
C LEU A 104 -10.54 7.67 -1.94
N LEU A 105 -9.24 7.44 -2.10
CA LEU A 105 -8.71 6.21 -2.70
C LEU A 105 -8.91 4.99 -1.79
N THR A 106 -8.83 5.13 -0.47
CA THR A 106 -9.00 4.02 0.47
C THR A 106 -10.46 3.67 0.74
N THR A 107 -11.36 4.63 0.77
CA THR A 107 -12.80 4.39 0.97
C THR A 107 -13.49 3.92 -0.30
N GLY A 108 -13.01 4.34 -1.48
CA GLY A 108 -13.51 3.89 -2.78
C GLY A 108 -12.84 2.63 -3.33
N MET A 109 -11.81 2.13 -2.69
CA MET A 109 -10.89 1.10 -3.23
C MET A 109 -11.56 -0.20 -3.68
N GLN A 110 -12.63 -0.63 -3.04
CA GLN A 110 -13.33 -1.86 -3.43
C GLN A 110 -14.00 -1.76 -4.82
N LYS A 111 -14.24 -0.54 -5.31
CA LYS A 111 -14.91 -0.30 -6.59
C LYS A 111 -13.98 0.13 -7.72
N HIS A 112 -12.79 0.71 -7.40
CA HIS A 112 -11.95 1.38 -8.40
C HIS A 112 -10.49 0.92 -8.43
N PHE A 113 -10.04 0.17 -7.42
CA PHE A 113 -8.65 -0.24 -7.31
C PHE A 113 -8.55 -1.77 -7.23
N GLN A 114 -7.99 -2.37 -8.26
CA GLN A 114 -7.83 -3.82 -8.34
C GLN A 114 -6.37 -4.21 -8.06
N ARG A 115 -6.16 -5.01 -7.04
CA ARG A 115 -4.84 -5.53 -6.67
C ARG A 115 -4.60 -6.85 -7.39
N SER A 116 -3.55 -6.88 -8.20
CA SER A 116 -3.13 -8.07 -8.92
C SER A 116 -1.66 -8.37 -8.65
N TYR A 117 -1.31 -9.64 -8.63
CA TYR A 117 0.03 -10.11 -8.31
C TYR A 117 0.46 -11.23 -9.26
N LEU A 118 1.77 -11.36 -9.43
CA LEU A 118 2.38 -12.57 -9.93
C LEU A 118 3.03 -13.29 -8.75
N ALA A 119 2.78 -14.59 -8.60
CA ALA A 119 3.37 -15.40 -7.56
C ALA A 119 3.93 -16.70 -8.13
N VAL A 120 5.13 -17.04 -7.70
CA VAL A 120 5.69 -18.38 -7.88
C VAL A 120 5.37 -19.18 -6.64
N VAL A 121 4.69 -20.31 -6.82
CA VAL A 121 4.33 -21.22 -5.73
C VAL A 121 5.00 -22.58 -5.95
N GLU A 122 5.31 -23.28 -4.86
CA GLU A 122 5.85 -24.63 -4.90
C GLU A 122 4.80 -25.62 -5.43
N GLY A 123 5.27 -26.60 -6.15
CA GLY A 123 4.46 -27.68 -6.72
C GLY A 123 3.66 -27.27 -7.97
N GLN A 124 2.97 -28.24 -8.52
CA GLN A 124 2.14 -28.07 -9.70
C GLN A 124 0.69 -27.86 -9.31
N VAL A 125 0.17 -26.66 -9.58
CA VAL A 125 -1.26 -26.39 -9.43
C VAL A 125 -2.02 -27.10 -10.55
N ALA A 126 -2.85 -28.08 -10.19
CA ALA A 126 -3.50 -28.96 -11.17
C ALA A 126 -4.46 -28.21 -12.09
N VAL A 127 -5.22 -27.26 -11.53
CA VAL A 127 -6.26 -26.50 -12.25
C VAL A 127 -5.68 -25.24 -12.93
N THR A 128 -6.32 -24.81 -14.00
CA THR A 128 -5.87 -23.65 -14.77
C THR A 128 -6.28 -22.33 -14.10
N GLU A 129 -7.43 -22.31 -13.46
CA GLU A 129 -7.97 -21.14 -12.76
C GLU A 129 -8.87 -21.57 -11.62
N GLY A 130 -9.13 -20.68 -10.68
CA GLY A 130 -10.02 -20.94 -9.55
C GLY A 130 -10.18 -19.74 -8.62
N LEU A 131 -10.99 -19.97 -7.61
CA LEU A 131 -11.21 -19.03 -6.50
C LEU A 131 -10.74 -19.69 -5.20
N ILE A 132 -9.88 -19.00 -4.48
CA ILE A 132 -9.58 -19.31 -3.08
C ILE A 132 -10.52 -18.44 -2.25
N ASP A 133 -11.51 -19.06 -1.63
CA ASP A 133 -12.48 -18.40 -0.75
C ASP A 133 -12.33 -19.00 0.65
N ALA A 134 -11.52 -18.35 1.48
CA ALA A 134 -11.21 -18.84 2.80
C ALA A 134 -10.89 -17.68 3.75
N PRO A 135 -11.59 -17.56 4.88
CA PRO A 135 -11.33 -16.51 5.85
C PRO A 135 -9.91 -16.64 6.43
N ILE A 136 -9.25 -15.50 6.66
CA ILE A 136 -7.88 -15.44 7.14
C ILE A 136 -7.83 -14.78 8.50
N GLY A 137 -7.29 -15.50 9.49
CA GLY A 137 -7.03 -15.04 10.84
C GLY A 137 -5.55 -14.98 11.17
N ARG A 138 -5.26 -14.53 12.40
CA ARG A 138 -3.91 -14.54 12.95
C ARG A 138 -3.62 -15.92 13.53
N LYS A 139 -2.47 -16.50 13.19
CA LYS A 139 -2.04 -17.75 13.79
C LYS A 139 -1.78 -17.56 15.30
N PRO A 140 -2.35 -18.40 16.18
CA PRO A 140 -2.09 -18.33 17.61
C PRO A 140 -0.58 -18.37 17.92
N GLY A 141 -0.13 -17.49 18.81
CA GLY A 141 1.28 -17.38 19.18
C GLY A 141 2.18 -16.62 18.18
N SER A 142 1.65 -16.16 17.04
CA SER A 142 2.42 -15.37 16.07
C SER A 142 1.81 -14.00 15.85
N ILE A 143 2.65 -12.96 15.82
CA ILE A 143 2.24 -11.60 15.45
C ILE A 143 2.30 -11.36 13.93
N ILE A 144 2.97 -12.26 13.19
CA ILE A 144 3.25 -12.09 11.75
C ILE A 144 2.42 -13.07 10.92
N GLU A 145 2.40 -14.35 11.32
CA GLU A 145 1.80 -15.42 10.53
C GLU A 145 0.28 -15.34 10.49
N ARG A 146 -0.25 -15.69 9.33
CA ARG A 146 -1.69 -15.81 9.08
C ARG A 146 -2.02 -17.27 8.76
N MET A 147 -3.27 -17.66 9.03
CA MET A 147 -3.78 -18.98 8.69
C MET A 147 -5.24 -18.86 8.25
N VAL A 148 -5.74 -19.90 7.62
CA VAL A 148 -7.19 -20.03 7.41
C VAL A 148 -7.84 -20.23 8.77
N ASP A 149 -8.82 -19.37 9.08
CA ASP A 149 -9.52 -19.35 10.36
C ASP A 149 -10.98 -18.97 10.10
N PRO A 150 -11.95 -19.84 10.44
CA PRO A 150 -13.37 -19.54 10.26
C PRO A 150 -13.85 -18.27 10.98
N ALA A 151 -13.16 -17.84 12.05
CA ALA A 151 -13.44 -16.58 12.75
C ALA A 151 -12.62 -15.40 12.18
N GLY A 152 -11.85 -15.61 11.12
CA GLY A 152 -11.01 -14.60 10.46
C GLY A 152 -11.81 -13.67 9.58
N GLN A 153 -11.08 -12.75 8.93
CA GLN A 153 -11.64 -11.85 7.94
C GLN A 153 -11.90 -12.60 6.62
N GLU A 154 -13.03 -12.33 5.99
CA GLU A 154 -13.30 -12.83 4.63
C GLU A 154 -12.18 -12.44 3.68
N ALA A 155 -11.73 -13.40 2.89
CA ALA A 155 -10.67 -13.20 1.93
C ALA A 155 -10.92 -14.05 0.68
N ARG A 156 -10.97 -13.40 -0.46
CA ARG A 156 -11.19 -14.02 -1.76
C ARG A 156 -10.08 -13.64 -2.71
N THR A 157 -9.52 -14.65 -3.36
CA THR A 157 -8.45 -14.48 -4.32
C THR A 157 -8.73 -15.34 -5.54
N HIS A 158 -8.97 -14.71 -6.68
CA HIS A 158 -8.99 -15.38 -7.98
C HIS A 158 -7.56 -15.69 -8.39
N PHE A 159 -7.34 -16.88 -8.95
CA PHE A 159 -6.06 -17.21 -9.53
C PHE A 159 -6.19 -17.79 -10.94
N ARG A 160 -5.14 -17.60 -11.73
CA ARG A 160 -4.94 -18.26 -13.02
C ARG A 160 -3.51 -18.74 -13.12
N THR A 161 -3.33 -20.01 -13.45
CA THR A 161 -2.02 -20.60 -13.69
C THR A 161 -1.51 -20.15 -15.05
N LEU A 162 -0.42 -19.40 -15.05
CA LEU A 162 0.21 -18.88 -16.28
C LEU A 162 1.22 -19.87 -16.84
N ARG A 163 1.97 -20.55 -15.95
CA ARG A 163 3.02 -21.50 -16.33
C ARG A 163 3.19 -22.57 -15.24
N LYS A 164 3.46 -23.80 -15.66
CA LYS A 164 3.85 -24.91 -14.78
C LYS A 164 5.28 -25.32 -15.10
N GLY A 165 6.12 -25.44 -14.06
CA GLY A 165 7.43 -26.08 -14.12
C GLY A 165 7.37 -27.49 -13.59
N SER A 166 8.53 -28.12 -13.34
CA SER A 166 8.62 -29.45 -12.74
C SER A 166 8.09 -29.48 -11.29
N ASP A 167 8.42 -28.45 -10.54
CA ASP A 167 8.24 -28.32 -9.09
C ASP A 167 7.71 -26.97 -8.64
N PHE A 168 7.24 -26.14 -9.57
CA PHE A 168 6.63 -24.84 -9.30
C PHE A 168 5.49 -24.52 -10.27
N SER A 169 4.67 -23.52 -9.89
CA SER A 169 3.70 -22.90 -10.78
C SER A 169 3.80 -21.39 -10.69
N LEU A 170 3.69 -20.69 -11.82
CA LEU A 170 3.53 -19.24 -11.88
C LEU A 170 2.05 -18.91 -11.96
N LEU A 171 1.57 -18.13 -11.01
CA LEU A 171 0.18 -17.74 -10.91
C LEU A 171 0.01 -16.23 -11.11
N PHE A 172 -1.07 -15.85 -11.79
CA PHE A 172 -1.65 -14.53 -11.71
C PHE A 172 -2.74 -14.56 -10.64
N LEU A 173 -2.67 -13.62 -9.69
CA LEU A 173 -3.60 -13.51 -8.57
C LEU A 173 -4.33 -12.17 -8.64
N ARG A 174 -5.62 -12.19 -8.35
CA ARG A 174 -6.46 -11.00 -8.23
C ARG A 174 -7.26 -11.06 -6.94
N LEU A 175 -7.06 -10.08 -6.06
CA LEU A 175 -7.74 -9.97 -4.78
C LEU A 175 -9.08 -9.22 -4.96
N GLU A 176 -10.10 -9.65 -4.20
CA GLU A 176 -11.36 -8.90 -4.05
C GLU A 176 -11.31 -7.91 -2.90
#